data_0915227c190a76c3b828d980ef30c908
#
_entry.id   0915227c190a76c3b828d980ef30c908
#
_cell.length_a   1.000
_cell.length_b   1.000
_cell.length_c   1.000
_cell.angle_alpha   90.00
_cell.angle_beta   90.00
_cell.angle_gamma   90.00
#
_symmetry.space_group_name_H-M   'P 1'
#
loop_
_entity.id
_entity.type
_entity.pdbx_description
1 polymer ?
#
loop_
_entity_poly.entity_id
_entity_poly.type
_entity_poly.pdbx_seq_one_letter_code
_entity_poly.pdbx_strand_id
1 'polypeptide(L)'
;MTLEISNDYGKIDISNEVIASVVGGKAVECYGIVGMASRQQVRDGIAEILGHENYAKGIKVTENNGVVDIDMYIMVSYGVKISEVANNVQSTVKYTLEKSLNVSVNSINIYVQGVRVNNTGKKA
;
A
#
# COMPACT_ATOMS: atom_id res chain seq x y z
N MET A 1 15.75 6.74 -4.02
CA MET A 1 15.27 6.62 -5.39
C MET A 1 14.02 7.44 -5.61
N THR A 2 13.87 7.91 -6.83
CA THR A 2 12.72 8.75 -7.16
C THR A 2 12.19 8.36 -8.53
N LEU A 3 10.95 8.73 -8.78
CA LEU A 3 10.35 8.64 -10.10
C LEU A 3 10.44 10.02 -10.73
N GLU A 4 11.00 10.08 -11.92
CA GLU A 4 11.23 11.36 -12.59
C GLU A 4 10.30 11.48 -13.78
N ILE A 5 9.59 12.60 -13.85
CA ILE A 5 8.68 12.91 -14.96
C ILE A 5 9.19 14.21 -15.59
N SER A 6 9.44 14.18 -16.90
CA SER A 6 9.92 15.36 -17.61
C SER A 6 8.82 15.93 -18.47
N ASN A 7 8.76 17.27 -18.55
CA ASN A 7 7.82 17.95 -19.41
C ASN A 7 8.48 19.23 -19.93
N ASP A 8 7.69 20.06 -20.59
CA ASP A 8 8.23 21.26 -21.24
C ASP A 8 8.76 22.28 -20.25
N TYR A 9 8.37 22.21 -19.00
CA TYR A 9 8.79 23.18 -18.00
C TYR A 9 9.95 22.68 -17.13
N GLY A 10 10.37 21.43 -17.34
CA GLY A 10 11.43 20.86 -16.54
C GLY A 10 11.09 19.47 -16.12
N LYS A 11 11.45 19.14 -14.89
CA LYS A 11 11.18 17.79 -14.41
C LYS A 11 10.49 17.82 -13.07
N ILE A 12 9.78 16.73 -12.79
CA ILE A 12 9.12 16.52 -11.52
C ILE A 12 9.69 15.23 -10.95
N ASP A 13 10.31 15.32 -9.79
CA ASP A 13 10.81 14.15 -9.08
C ASP A 13 9.87 13.80 -7.96
N ILE A 14 9.39 12.56 -7.95
CA ILE A 14 8.51 12.08 -6.90
C ILE A 14 9.28 10.99 -6.17
N SER A 15 9.53 11.20 -4.89
CA SER A 15 10.26 10.21 -4.11
C SER A 15 9.43 8.96 -3.90
N ASN A 16 10.11 7.83 -3.74
CA ASN A 16 9.43 6.58 -3.48
C ASN A 16 8.64 6.66 -2.18
N GLU A 17 9.11 7.44 -1.23
CA GLU A 17 8.39 7.60 0.03
C GLU A 17 7.05 8.29 -0.17
N VAL A 18 7.01 9.27 -1.05
CA VAL A 18 5.74 9.95 -1.36
C VAL A 18 4.79 8.99 -2.03
N ILE A 19 5.28 8.21 -3.00
CA ILE A 19 4.44 7.23 -3.66
C ILE A 19 3.90 6.23 -2.65
N ALA A 20 4.76 5.75 -1.75
CA ALA A 20 4.35 4.80 -0.73
C ALA A 20 3.31 5.39 0.20
N SER A 21 3.45 6.65 0.57
CA SER A 21 2.49 7.29 1.47
C SER A 21 1.12 7.44 0.80
N VAL A 22 1.11 7.82 -0.46
CA VAL A 22 -0.14 7.95 -1.20
C VAL A 22 -0.82 6.58 -1.33
N VAL A 23 -0.03 5.57 -1.68
CA VAL A 23 -0.56 4.22 -1.83
C VAL A 23 -1.12 3.70 -0.52
N GLY A 24 -0.36 3.87 0.57
CA GLY A 24 -0.80 3.40 1.88
C GLY A 24 -2.08 4.08 2.34
N GLY A 25 -2.15 5.38 2.13
CA GLY A 25 -3.35 6.12 2.51
C GLY A 25 -4.59 5.65 1.77
N LYS A 26 -4.43 5.33 0.49
CA LYS A 26 -5.57 4.83 -0.28
C LYS A 26 -5.92 3.40 0.09
N ALA A 27 -4.92 2.59 0.37
CA ALA A 27 -5.17 1.19 0.71
C ALA A 27 -6.01 1.06 1.97
N VAL A 28 -5.72 1.86 2.99
CA VAL A 28 -6.44 1.73 4.25
C VAL A 28 -7.88 2.21 4.16
N GLU A 29 -8.23 2.92 3.09
CA GLU A 29 -9.62 3.31 2.88
C GLU A 29 -10.46 2.19 2.29
N CYS A 30 -9.81 1.12 1.81
CA CYS A 30 -10.52 0.03 1.18
C CYS A 30 -11.21 -0.84 2.21
N TYR A 31 -12.38 -1.35 1.83
CA TYR A 31 -13.12 -2.25 2.71
C TYR A 31 -12.27 -3.46 3.06
N GLY A 32 -12.29 -3.83 4.32
CA GLY A 32 -11.63 -5.04 4.79
C GLY A 32 -10.19 -4.83 5.23
N ILE A 33 -9.64 -3.66 4.98
CA ILE A 33 -8.27 -3.37 5.40
C ILE A 33 -8.30 -2.79 6.80
N VAL A 34 -7.57 -3.43 7.72
CA VAL A 34 -7.42 -2.91 9.08
C VAL A 34 -6.29 -1.89 9.12
N GLY A 35 -5.24 -2.14 8.36
CA GLY A 35 -4.11 -1.22 8.34
C GLY A 35 -2.96 -1.80 7.56
N MET A 36 -1.85 -1.09 7.58
CA MET A 36 -0.63 -1.54 6.95
C MET A 36 0.24 -2.27 7.95
N ALA A 37 0.97 -3.25 7.49
CA ALA A 37 1.92 -3.97 8.32
C ALA A 37 3.33 -3.59 7.92
N SER A 38 4.27 -3.71 8.85
CA SER A 38 5.66 -3.47 8.54
C SER A 38 6.15 -4.54 7.59
N ARG A 39 6.93 -4.14 6.58
CA ARG A 39 7.51 -5.10 5.66
C ARG A 39 8.78 -5.74 6.23
N GLN A 40 9.23 -5.25 7.36
CA GLN A 40 10.36 -5.86 8.02
C GLN A 40 9.92 -7.10 8.74
N GLN A 41 10.87 -8.01 8.94
CA GLN A 41 10.59 -9.24 9.63
C GLN A 41 10.00 -8.97 11.01
N VAL A 42 8.89 -9.61 11.29
CA VAL A 42 8.22 -9.44 12.57
C VAL A 42 8.76 -10.47 13.54
N ARG A 43 9.12 -10.04 14.72
CA ARG A 43 9.59 -10.96 15.74
C ARG A 43 8.39 -11.65 16.38
N ASP A 44 8.63 -12.85 16.84
CA ASP A 44 7.59 -13.60 17.55
C ASP A 44 6.37 -13.89 16.72
N GLY A 45 6.49 -13.72 15.41
CA GLY A 45 5.39 -14.04 14.52
C GLY A 45 4.21 -13.12 14.59
N ILE A 46 4.36 -11.96 15.21
CA ILE A 46 3.28 -11.01 15.35
C ILE A 46 3.52 -9.82 14.44
N ALA A 47 2.60 -9.63 13.50
CA ALA A 47 2.69 -8.50 12.58
C ALA A 47 2.23 -7.23 13.29
N GLU A 48 2.98 -6.18 13.11
CA GLU A 48 2.70 -4.91 13.73
C GLU A 48 1.90 -4.04 12.77
N ILE A 49 0.82 -3.43 13.26
CA ILE A 49 0.04 -2.49 12.48
C ILE A 49 0.71 -1.14 12.56
N LEU A 50 1.02 -0.56 11.42
CA LEU A 50 1.70 0.72 11.36
C LEU A 50 0.73 1.86 11.62
N GLY A 51 1.23 2.87 12.33
CA GLY A 51 0.47 4.08 12.54
C GLY A 51 0.35 4.89 11.25
N HIS A 52 -0.50 5.89 11.31
CA HIS A 52 -0.85 6.68 10.13
C HIS A 52 0.37 7.29 9.47
N GLU A 53 1.29 7.81 10.26
CA GLU A 53 2.46 8.49 9.71
C GLU A 53 3.54 7.52 9.24
N ASN A 54 3.32 6.23 9.44
CA ASN A 54 4.30 5.22 9.08
C ASN A 54 3.82 4.27 7.99
N TYR A 55 2.78 4.64 7.27
CA TYR A 55 2.24 3.75 6.24
C TYR A 55 3.29 3.38 5.21
N ALA A 56 4.22 4.27 4.92
CA ALA A 56 5.23 3.99 3.91
C ALA A 56 6.11 2.80 4.27
N LYS A 57 6.20 2.47 5.55
CA LYS A 57 7.02 1.33 5.97
C LYS A 57 6.40 -0.01 5.58
N GLY A 58 5.14 -0.01 5.21
CA GLY A 58 4.48 -1.23 4.74
C GLY A 58 4.44 -1.35 3.24
N ILE A 59 5.16 -0.49 2.53
CA ILE A 59 5.09 -0.48 1.08
C ILE A 59 6.50 -0.32 0.52
N LYS A 60 6.82 -1.20 -0.43
CA LYS A 60 8.08 -1.10 -1.15
C LYS A 60 7.79 -0.68 -2.57
N VAL A 61 8.42 0.39 -3.01
CA VAL A 61 8.27 0.90 -4.37
C VAL A 61 9.57 0.65 -5.11
N THR A 62 9.47 0.01 -6.26
CA THR A 62 10.63 -0.23 -7.11
C THR A 62 10.35 0.43 -8.45
N GLU A 63 11.21 1.36 -8.84
CA GLU A 63 11.05 2.06 -10.11
C GLU A 63 12.05 1.48 -11.11
N ASN A 64 11.58 1.26 -12.34
CA ASN A 64 12.40 0.69 -13.38
C ASN A 64 11.92 1.25 -14.70
N ASN A 65 12.71 2.15 -15.29
CA ASN A 65 12.41 2.76 -16.59
C ASN A 65 11.06 3.48 -16.60
N GLY A 66 10.76 4.18 -15.52
CA GLY A 66 9.54 4.97 -15.45
C GLY A 66 8.30 4.18 -15.09
N VAL A 67 8.46 2.90 -14.80
CA VAL A 67 7.35 2.02 -14.42
C VAL A 67 7.62 1.54 -13.00
N VAL A 68 6.58 1.45 -12.19
CA VAL A 68 6.77 1.07 -10.80
C VAL A 68 6.16 -0.28 -10.50
N ASP A 69 6.81 -0.99 -9.59
CA ASP A 69 6.29 -2.19 -8.96
C ASP A 69 6.06 -1.86 -7.49
N ILE A 70 4.91 -2.26 -7.00
CA ILE A 70 4.52 -1.97 -5.63
C ILE A 70 4.37 -3.28 -4.87
N ASP A 71 5.02 -3.37 -3.72
CA ASP A 71 4.82 -4.47 -2.78
C ASP A 71 4.16 -3.90 -1.55
N MET A 72 3.02 -4.44 -1.17
CA MET A 72 2.24 -3.93 -0.05
C MET A 72 2.02 -5.01 0.99
N TYR A 73 2.21 -4.65 2.23
CA TYR A 73 2.03 -5.56 3.36
C TYR A 73 0.86 -5.04 4.18
N ILE A 74 -0.20 -5.82 4.26
CA ILE A 74 -1.46 -5.36 4.84
C ILE A 74 -1.96 -6.30 5.92
N MET A 75 -2.82 -5.74 6.76
CA MET A 75 -3.60 -6.49 7.73
C MET A 75 -5.06 -6.39 7.33
N VAL A 76 -5.77 -7.51 7.34
CA VAL A 76 -7.16 -7.52 6.94
C VAL A 76 -8.04 -7.89 8.12
N SER A 77 -9.31 -7.58 8.00
CA SER A 77 -10.31 -7.86 9.01
C SER A 77 -10.72 -9.33 8.93
N TYR A 78 -10.97 -9.93 10.08
CA TYR A 78 -11.47 -11.30 10.12
C TYR A 78 -12.83 -11.36 9.46
N GLY A 79 -13.07 -12.40 8.69
CA GLY A 79 -14.39 -12.64 8.10
C GLY A 79 -14.58 -12.06 6.71
N VAL A 80 -13.63 -11.27 6.24
CA VAL A 80 -13.74 -10.74 4.88
C VAL A 80 -13.21 -11.76 3.89
N LYS A 81 -13.65 -11.62 2.65
CA LYS A 81 -13.13 -12.46 1.58
C LYS A 81 -11.83 -11.85 1.10
N ILE A 82 -10.73 -12.44 1.53
CA ILE A 82 -9.40 -11.83 1.36
C ILE A 82 -9.07 -11.59 -0.11
N SER A 83 -9.44 -12.53 -0.99
CA SER A 83 -9.12 -12.34 -2.41
C SER A 83 -9.81 -11.13 -3.00
N GLU A 84 -11.05 -10.87 -2.57
CA GLU A 84 -11.77 -9.69 -3.07
C GLU A 84 -11.20 -8.42 -2.49
N VAL A 85 -10.82 -8.44 -1.22
CA VAL A 85 -10.19 -7.28 -0.61
C VAL A 85 -8.89 -6.95 -1.35
N ALA A 86 -8.08 -7.96 -1.61
CA ALA A 86 -6.81 -7.74 -2.29
C ALA A 86 -7.01 -7.22 -3.71
N ASN A 87 -7.98 -7.78 -4.43
CA ASN A 87 -8.27 -7.30 -5.78
C ASN A 87 -8.73 -5.85 -5.77
N ASN A 88 -9.53 -5.48 -4.78
CA ASN A 88 -10.01 -4.12 -4.68
C ASN A 88 -8.87 -3.16 -4.37
N VAL A 89 -7.96 -3.57 -3.50
CA VAL A 89 -6.80 -2.75 -3.19
C VAL A 89 -5.95 -2.55 -4.43
N GLN A 90 -5.71 -3.61 -5.18
CA GLN A 90 -4.92 -3.50 -6.41
C GLN A 90 -5.55 -2.49 -7.38
N SER A 91 -6.86 -2.61 -7.59
CA SER A 91 -7.55 -1.71 -8.51
C SER A 91 -7.50 -0.27 -8.03
N THR A 92 -7.73 -0.06 -6.75
CA THR A 92 -7.74 1.29 -6.17
C THR A 92 -6.37 1.93 -6.25
N VAL A 93 -5.33 1.18 -5.91
CA VAL A 93 -3.97 1.69 -5.93
C VAL A 93 -3.54 2.00 -7.35
N LYS A 94 -3.83 1.09 -8.29
CA LYS A 94 -3.47 1.32 -9.67
C LYS A 94 -4.14 2.58 -10.20
N TYR A 95 -5.44 2.71 -9.94
CA TYR A 95 -6.17 3.89 -10.38
C TYR A 95 -5.58 5.17 -9.79
N THR A 96 -5.27 5.14 -8.50
CA THR A 96 -4.73 6.30 -7.83
C THR A 96 -3.38 6.72 -8.42
N LEU A 97 -2.49 5.75 -8.63
CA LEU A 97 -1.18 6.07 -9.17
C LEU A 97 -1.26 6.61 -10.58
N GLU A 98 -2.11 6.00 -11.41
CA GLU A 98 -2.21 6.43 -12.79
C GLU A 98 -2.91 7.78 -12.92
N LYS A 99 -3.91 8.04 -12.10
CA LYS A 99 -4.69 9.27 -12.22
C LYS A 99 -4.12 10.42 -11.43
N SER A 100 -3.66 10.14 -10.20
CA SER A 100 -3.18 11.22 -9.34
C SER A 100 -1.73 11.58 -9.60
N LEU A 101 -0.90 10.58 -9.87
CA LEU A 101 0.53 10.81 -10.02
C LEU A 101 1.03 10.61 -11.44
N ASN A 102 0.15 10.17 -12.33
CA ASN A 102 0.52 9.90 -13.73
C ASN A 102 1.68 8.91 -13.80
N VAL A 103 1.63 7.89 -12.96
CA VAL A 103 2.68 6.89 -12.86
C VAL A 103 2.19 5.61 -13.51
N SER A 104 3.04 5.01 -14.35
CA SER A 104 2.73 3.70 -14.94
C SER A 104 3.08 2.61 -13.94
N VAL A 105 2.16 1.67 -13.79
CA VAL A 105 2.31 0.59 -12.81
C VAL A 105 2.45 -0.74 -13.54
N ASN A 106 3.51 -1.47 -13.20
CA ASN A 106 3.72 -2.81 -13.77
C ASN A 106 3.06 -3.88 -12.91
N SER A 107 3.24 -3.82 -11.61
CA SER A 107 2.65 -4.82 -10.73
C SER A 107 2.35 -4.21 -9.38
N ILE A 108 1.33 -4.77 -8.73
CA ILE A 108 0.98 -4.45 -7.36
C ILE A 108 0.81 -5.77 -6.65
N ASN A 109 1.75 -6.08 -5.77
CA ASN A 109 1.78 -7.36 -5.07
C ASN A 109 1.30 -7.13 -3.64
N ILE A 110 0.32 -7.91 -3.23
CA ILE A 110 -0.32 -7.76 -1.93
C ILE A 110 0.09 -8.93 -1.05
N TYR A 111 0.69 -8.62 0.08
CA TYR A 111 1.07 -9.63 1.06
C TYR A 111 0.24 -9.42 2.31
N VAL A 112 -0.66 -10.36 2.58
CA VAL A 112 -1.52 -10.29 3.75
C VAL A 112 -0.74 -10.87 4.91
N GLN A 113 -0.38 -10.02 5.85
CA GLN A 113 0.49 -10.42 6.95
C GLN A 113 -0.27 -10.90 8.16
N GLY A 114 -1.56 -10.63 8.22
CA GLY A 114 -2.33 -11.12 9.33
C GLY A 114 -3.78 -10.75 9.19
N VAL A 115 -4.58 -11.39 10.03
CA VAL A 115 -6.01 -11.17 10.10
C VAL A 115 -6.32 -10.72 11.52
N ARG A 116 -7.04 -9.63 11.63
CA ARG A 116 -7.35 -9.06 12.93
C ARG A 116 -8.85 -9.16 13.18
N VAL A 117 -9.21 -9.70 14.33
CA VAL A 117 -10.61 -9.70 14.71
C VAL A 117 -11.00 -8.29 15.07
N ASN A 118 -12.10 -7.84 14.47
CA ASN A 118 -12.58 -6.50 14.73
C ASN A 118 -13.50 -6.57 15.95
N ASN A 119 -13.05 -6.01 17.05
CA ASN A 119 -13.78 -6.05 18.30
C ASN A 119 -14.59 -4.80 18.56
N THR A 120 -14.83 -4.04 17.54
CA THR A 120 -15.63 -2.86 17.77
C THR A 120 -16.94 -3.27 18.37
N GLY A 121 -17.13 -2.87 19.55
CA GLY A 121 -18.38 -3.18 20.19
C GLY A 121 -18.53 -4.60 20.56
N LYS A 122 -17.58 -5.38 20.54
CA LYS A 122 -17.81 -6.70 20.91
C LYS A 122 -16.84 -7.27 21.76
N LYS A 123 -16.63 -7.13 21.89
CA LYS A 123 -16.00 -7.46 22.42
C LYS A 123 -15.67 -7.81 22.86
N ALA A 124 -15.76 -7.77 22.86
CA ALA A 124 -15.66 -7.91 23.32
C ALA A 124 -15.20 -8.13 23.68
#